data_bee870ae90fb45c62d54e30dd87bb448
#
_entry.id   bee870ae90fb45c62d54e30dd87bb448
#
_cell.length_a   1.000
_cell.length_b   1.000
_cell.length_c   1.000
_cell.angle_alpha   90.00
_cell.angle_beta   90.00
_cell.angle_gamma   90.00
#
_symmetry.space_group_name_H-M   'P 1'
#
loop_
_entity.id
_entity.type
_entity.pdbx_description
1 polymer ?
#
loop_
_entity_poly.entity_id
_entity_poly.type
_entity_poly.pdbx_seq_one_letter_code
_entity_poly.pdbx_strand_id
1 'polypeptide(L)'
;MSEESRRPAAARVEPVPAEPAAIATVGSERALLVADYHAGYEAGLRYERGVDVPSNAPERRERLLDLLEASNPDRLVVLGDLMHSIGDPGGAERGELEVLFEAFPPTLGVTVVKGNHDGGIEDWLTPENPSEAAALEFDTDAVTIAPGNGIALGDRAIGVCHGHTWPAPAVLDCDVLCLGHEHPCVRLEDEIGGSRVERTWLRGRLDPAPFRDRSEYDGLSWLGDADPTPPRVVVMPAFNDLVGGTWVNIPNQSFLSPFLPAGLVDTEAYLVDGTRLGPYESV
;
A
#
# COMPACT_ATOMS: atom_id res chain seq x y z
N MET A 1 -36.44 3.51 -27.36
CA MET A 1 -35.29 2.67 -27.00
C MET A 1 -34.44 3.48 -26.05
N SER A 2 -34.62 3.24 -24.77
CA SER A 2 -33.95 3.96 -23.68
C SER A 2 -32.52 3.47 -23.62
N GLU A 3 -31.53 4.33 -23.82
CA GLU A 3 -30.14 4.12 -23.42
C GLU A 3 -30.12 4.02 -21.90
N GLU A 4 -30.23 2.82 -21.40
CA GLU A 4 -29.82 2.51 -20.01
C GLU A 4 -28.32 2.76 -19.95
N SER A 5 -27.94 3.93 -19.44
CA SER A 5 -26.58 4.27 -19.04
C SER A 5 -26.09 3.15 -18.13
N ARG A 6 -25.24 2.26 -18.66
CA ARG A 6 -24.48 1.30 -17.85
C ARG A 6 -23.65 2.13 -16.88
N ARG A 7 -24.05 2.18 -15.61
CA ARG A 7 -23.15 2.58 -14.53
C ARG A 7 -21.89 1.72 -14.66
N PRO A 8 -20.70 2.32 -14.69
CA PRO A 8 -19.47 1.55 -14.64
C PRO A 8 -19.53 0.59 -13.42
N ALA A 9 -19.05 -0.61 -13.59
CA ALA A 9 -18.98 -1.57 -12.48
C ALA A 9 -18.21 -0.91 -11.33
N ALA A 10 -18.80 -0.94 -10.12
CA ALA A 10 -18.17 -0.33 -8.95
C ALA A 10 -16.75 -0.88 -8.80
N ALA A 11 -15.77 0.02 -8.62
CA ALA A 11 -14.38 -0.35 -8.39
C ALA A 11 -14.29 -1.36 -7.23
N ARG A 12 -13.63 -2.48 -7.47
CA ARG A 12 -13.47 -3.53 -6.50
C ARG A 12 -12.03 -3.60 -6.05
N VAL A 13 -11.85 -3.59 -4.74
CA VAL A 13 -10.60 -3.94 -4.08
C VAL A 13 -10.94 -5.07 -3.11
N GLU A 14 -10.42 -6.25 -3.38
CA GLU A 14 -10.71 -7.48 -2.65
C GLU A 14 -9.42 -7.99 -2.01
N PRO A 15 -9.33 -8.08 -0.66
CA PRO A 15 -8.19 -8.71 0.00
C PRO A 15 -7.99 -10.14 -0.49
N VAL A 16 -6.74 -10.54 -0.69
CA VAL A 16 -6.39 -11.94 -0.94
C VAL A 16 -6.49 -12.68 0.41
N PRO A 17 -7.25 -13.77 0.51
CA PRO A 17 -7.44 -14.47 1.77
C PRO A 17 -6.13 -14.90 2.42
N ALA A 18 -5.94 -14.59 3.69
CA ALA A 18 -4.78 -14.87 4.51
C ALA A 18 -3.47 -14.18 4.07
N GLU A 19 -3.56 -13.19 3.16
CA GLU A 19 -2.41 -12.48 2.63
C GLU A 19 -2.54 -10.97 2.82
N PRO A 20 -1.44 -10.23 3.12
CA PRO A 20 -1.44 -8.78 3.20
C PRO A 20 -1.37 -8.16 1.79
N ALA A 21 -2.23 -8.59 0.92
CA ALA A 21 -2.32 -8.19 -0.47
C ALA A 21 -3.78 -8.07 -0.91
N ALA A 22 -4.07 -7.29 -1.93
CA ALA A 22 -5.41 -7.15 -2.49
C ALA A 22 -5.40 -7.18 -4.01
N ILE A 23 -6.48 -7.67 -4.61
CA ILE A 23 -6.72 -7.55 -6.05
C ILE A 23 -7.59 -6.33 -6.30
N ALA A 24 -7.09 -5.42 -7.11
CA ALA A 24 -7.83 -4.29 -7.65
C ALA A 24 -8.28 -4.61 -9.07
N THR A 25 -9.58 -4.47 -9.35
CA THR A 25 -10.12 -4.66 -10.70
C THR A 25 -10.51 -3.30 -11.26
N VAL A 26 -9.86 -2.89 -12.34
CA VAL A 26 -10.02 -1.60 -13.00
C VAL A 26 -10.39 -1.82 -14.46
N GLY A 27 -11.68 -1.81 -14.77
CA GLY A 27 -12.15 -2.19 -16.10
C GLY A 27 -11.83 -3.64 -16.43
N SER A 28 -10.96 -3.88 -17.43
CA SER A 28 -10.45 -5.21 -17.76
C SER A 28 -9.10 -5.52 -17.12
N GLU A 29 -8.43 -4.55 -16.53
CA GLU A 29 -7.12 -4.71 -15.88
C GLU A 29 -7.28 -5.23 -14.45
N ARG A 30 -6.39 -6.16 -14.07
CA ARG A 30 -6.26 -6.68 -12.72
C ARG A 30 -4.91 -6.24 -12.15
N ALA A 31 -4.92 -5.60 -11.01
CA ALA A 31 -3.70 -5.23 -10.31
C ALA A 31 -3.61 -5.95 -8.96
N LEU A 32 -2.44 -6.52 -8.66
CA LEU A 32 -2.11 -6.96 -7.31
C LEU A 32 -1.55 -5.77 -6.54
N LEU A 33 -2.16 -5.43 -5.43
CA LEU A 33 -1.71 -4.37 -4.53
C LEU A 33 -0.98 -4.98 -3.35
N VAL A 34 0.21 -4.47 -3.02
CA VAL A 34 0.97 -4.75 -1.80
C VAL A 34 1.50 -3.44 -1.23
N ALA A 35 1.76 -3.37 0.07
CA ALA A 35 2.31 -2.19 0.73
C ALA A 35 3.48 -2.59 1.62
N ASP A 36 4.46 -1.70 1.77
CA ASP A 36 5.47 -1.80 2.81
C ASP A 36 6.26 -3.12 2.75
N TYR A 37 6.89 -3.37 1.61
CA TYR A 37 7.71 -4.56 1.35
C TYR A 37 9.02 -4.52 2.13
N HIS A 38 9.64 -3.34 2.27
CA HIS A 38 10.84 -3.08 3.03
C HIS A 38 11.98 -4.08 2.74
N ALA A 39 12.42 -4.17 1.49
CA ALA A 39 13.60 -4.92 1.12
C ALA A 39 14.79 -4.47 1.96
N GLY A 40 15.62 -5.39 2.41
CA GLY A 40 16.80 -5.08 3.23
C GLY A 40 16.52 -4.80 4.71
N TYR A 41 15.27 -4.93 5.20
CA TYR A 41 14.89 -4.66 6.59
C TYR A 41 15.79 -5.34 7.61
N GLU A 42 16.11 -6.62 7.44
CA GLU A 42 16.93 -7.40 8.32
C GLU A 42 18.39 -6.91 8.36
N ALA A 43 18.90 -6.44 7.21
CA ALA A 43 20.20 -5.80 7.13
C ALA A 43 20.20 -4.45 7.87
N GLY A 44 19.13 -3.67 7.73
CA GLY A 44 18.91 -2.43 8.48
C GLY A 44 18.93 -2.67 9.99
N LEU A 45 18.20 -3.67 10.48
CA LEU A 45 18.20 -4.04 11.90
C LEU A 45 19.60 -4.38 12.42
N ARG A 46 20.41 -5.08 11.61
CA ARG A 46 21.78 -5.43 11.97
C ARG A 46 22.68 -4.21 12.05
N TYR A 47 22.62 -3.35 11.04
CA TYR A 47 23.51 -2.17 10.95
C TYR A 47 23.13 -1.05 11.91
N GLU A 48 21.84 -0.78 12.05
CA GLU A 48 21.35 0.37 12.83
C GLU A 48 21.18 0.04 14.31
N ARG A 49 20.75 -1.19 14.63
CA ARG A 49 20.36 -1.60 15.97
C ARG A 49 21.22 -2.72 16.57
N GLY A 50 22.15 -3.29 15.79
CA GLY A 50 22.97 -4.42 16.22
C GLY A 50 22.15 -5.69 16.47
N VAL A 51 20.95 -5.80 15.91
CA VAL A 51 20.07 -6.96 16.05
C VAL A 51 20.30 -7.90 14.88
N ASP A 52 20.81 -9.09 15.16
CA ASP A 52 21.07 -10.10 14.13
C ASP A 52 19.89 -11.07 14.04
N VAL A 53 19.07 -10.85 13.02
CA VAL A 53 17.95 -11.75 12.65
C VAL A 53 18.30 -12.47 11.36
N PRO A 54 17.84 -13.72 11.17
CA PRO A 54 17.91 -14.39 9.87
C PRO A 54 17.19 -13.56 8.80
N SER A 55 17.70 -13.57 7.57
CA SER A 55 17.03 -12.91 6.46
C SER A 55 15.78 -13.70 6.03
N ASN A 56 14.67 -13.04 5.96
CA ASN A 56 13.41 -13.54 5.39
C ASN A 56 13.20 -13.07 3.93
N ALA A 57 14.23 -12.52 3.30
CA ALA A 57 14.15 -12.04 1.92
C ALA A 57 13.74 -13.15 0.93
N PRO A 58 14.28 -14.39 1.00
CA PRO A 58 13.83 -15.47 0.13
C PRO A 58 12.35 -15.82 0.30
N GLU A 59 11.89 -15.96 1.54
CA GLU A 59 10.51 -16.32 1.87
C GLU A 59 9.54 -15.19 1.48
N ARG A 60 9.92 -13.94 1.72
CA ARG A 60 9.13 -12.74 1.32
C ARG A 60 9.00 -12.66 -0.19
N ARG A 61 10.09 -12.91 -0.94
CA ARG A 61 10.08 -12.97 -2.39
C ARG A 61 9.21 -14.12 -2.91
N GLU A 62 9.40 -15.34 -2.42
CA GLU A 62 8.62 -16.52 -2.81
C GLU A 62 7.12 -16.27 -2.62
N ARG A 63 6.73 -15.74 -1.47
CA ARG A 63 5.35 -15.35 -1.16
C ARG A 63 4.77 -14.37 -2.21
N LEU A 64 5.53 -13.34 -2.62
CA LEU A 64 5.06 -12.40 -3.63
C LEU A 64 4.93 -13.07 -5.00
N LEU A 65 5.86 -13.94 -5.38
CA LEU A 65 5.81 -14.68 -6.64
C LEU A 65 4.64 -15.67 -6.68
N ASP A 66 4.36 -16.37 -5.58
CA ASP A 66 3.20 -17.26 -5.45
C ASP A 66 1.88 -16.48 -5.61
N LEU A 67 1.81 -15.27 -5.03
CA LEU A 67 0.65 -14.39 -5.19
C LEU A 67 0.46 -13.93 -6.64
N LEU A 68 1.56 -13.59 -7.34
CA LEU A 68 1.53 -13.22 -8.76
C LEU A 68 1.07 -14.41 -9.61
N GLU A 69 1.59 -15.62 -9.36
CA GLU A 69 1.17 -16.82 -10.08
C GLU A 69 -0.31 -17.15 -9.84
N ALA A 70 -0.75 -17.14 -8.58
CA ALA A 70 -2.11 -17.50 -8.21
C ALA A 70 -3.16 -16.49 -8.70
N SER A 71 -2.82 -15.19 -8.69
CA SER A 71 -3.76 -14.12 -9.08
C SER A 71 -3.68 -13.72 -10.55
N ASN A 72 -2.57 -14.03 -11.22
CA ASN A 72 -2.29 -13.69 -12.63
C ASN A 72 -2.70 -12.26 -12.97
N PRO A 73 -2.10 -11.23 -12.32
CA PRO A 73 -2.44 -9.85 -12.55
C PRO A 73 -1.74 -9.31 -13.80
N ASP A 74 -2.31 -8.28 -14.41
CA ASP A 74 -1.65 -7.51 -15.47
C ASP A 74 -0.57 -6.58 -14.90
N ARG A 75 -0.70 -6.22 -13.61
CA ARG A 75 0.15 -5.24 -12.92
C ARG A 75 0.34 -5.56 -11.45
N LEU A 76 1.56 -5.38 -10.97
CA LEU A 76 1.88 -5.24 -9.55
C LEU A 76 1.91 -3.74 -9.18
N VAL A 77 1.24 -3.36 -8.09
CA VAL A 77 1.32 -2.00 -7.53
C VAL A 77 1.83 -2.09 -6.09
N VAL A 78 3.00 -1.51 -5.85
CA VAL A 78 3.57 -1.38 -4.51
C VAL A 78 3.20 0.00 -3.96
N LEU A 79 2.48 0.03 -2.84
CA LEU A 79 2.00 1.26 -2.21
C LEU A 79 3.05 1.85 -1.26
N GLY A 80 4.26 2.01 -1.76
CA GLY A 80 5.40 2.60 -1.09
C GLY A 80 6.19 1.67 -0.18
N ASP A 81 7.32 2.22 0.26
CA ASP A 81 8.30 1.54 1.09
C ASP A 81 8.69 0.16 0.54
N LEU A 82 9.01 0.15 -0.77
CA LEU A 82 9.61 -1.01 -1.42
C LEU A 82 11.00 -1.26 -0.82
N MET A 83 11.77 -0.18 -0.59
CA MET A 83 13.06 -0.19 0.10
C MET A 83 12.88 0.03 1.60
N HIS A 84 13.92 -0.33 2.39
CA HIS A 84 13.95 -0.02 3.82
C HIS A 84 14.86 1.16 4.16
N SER A 85 15.99 1.29 3.48
CA SER A 85 16.94 2.38 3.73
C SER A 85 16.41 3.72 3.19
N ILE A 86 16.64 4.80 3.94
CA ILE A 86 16.35 6.16 3.46
C ILE A 86 17.53 6.59 2.59
N GLY A 87 17.32 6.76 1.29
CA GLY A 87 18.35 7.14 0.32
C GLY A 87 18.70 6.03 -0.65
N ASP A 88 19.99 5.91 -1.01
CA ASP A 88 20.44 4.86 -1.92
C ASP A 88 20.36 3.48 -1.27
N PRO A 89 19.88 2.46 -1.99
CA PRO A 89 19.80 1.10 -1.45
C PRO A 89 21.19 0.56 -1.14
N GLY A 90 21.36 0.02 0.07
CA GLY A 90 22.57 -0.71 0.46
C GLY A 90 22.72 -2.01 -0.32
N GLY A 91 23.94 -2.60 -0.32
CA GLY A 91 24.22 -3.79 -1.12
C GLY A 91 23.30 -4.98 -0.89
N ALA A 92 22.87 -5.23 0.37
CA ALA A 92 21.95 -6.31 0.68
C ALA A 92 20.53 -6.04 0.19
N GLU A 93 20.03 -4.82 0.33
CA GLU A 93 18.74 -4.35 -0.12
C GLU A 93 18.64 -4.36 -1.64
N ARG A 94 19.65 -3.80 -2.31
CA ARG A 94 19.76 -3.81 -3.76
C ARG A 94 19.76 -5.23 -4.31
N GLY A 95 20.57 -6.13 -3.74
CA GLY A 95 20.62 -7.53 -4.18
C GLY A 95 19.29 -8.27 -3.96
N GLU A 96 18.53 -7.96 -2.89
CA GLU A 96 17.20 -8.52 -2.69
C GLU A 96 16.24 -8.07 -3.80
N LEU A 97 16.26 -6.78 -4.14
CA LEU A 97 15.39 -6.21 -5.17
C LEU A 97 15.78 -6.67 -6.58
N GLU A 98 17.08 -6.74 -6.91
CA GLU A 98 17.55 -7.27 -8.20
C GLU A 98 16.99 -8.67 -8.42
N VAL A 99 17.19 -9.59 -7.47
CA VAL A 99 16.67 -10.97 -7.57
C VAL A 99 15.14 -11.02 -7.62
N LEU A 100 14.44 -10.09 -6.95
CA LEU A 100 12.98 -10.01 -7.02
C LEU A 100 12.52 -9.61 -8.43
N PHE A 101 13.07 -8.54 -8.99
CA PHE A 101 12.65 -8.01 -10.30
C PHE A 101 13.01 -8.96 -11.44
N GLU A 102 14.17 -9.64 -11.38
CA GLU A 102 14.56 -10.67 -12.32
C GLU A 102 13.59 -11.86 -12.36
N ALA A 103 12.94 -12.15 -11.23
CA ALA A 103 11.98 -13.25 -11.12
C ALA A 103 10.56 -12.88 -11.58
N PHE A 104 10.27 -11.62 -11.88
CA PHE A 104 8.94 -11.23 -12.34
C PHE A 104 8.62 -11.75 -13.74
N PRO A 105 7.35 -12.11 -14.01
CA PRO A 105 6.92 -12.42 -15.35
C PRO A 105 7.23 -11.27 -16.33
N PRO A 106 7.77 -11.52 -17.53
CA PRO A 106 8.18 -10.46 -18.46
C PRO A 106 7.01 -9.61 -19.00
N THR A 107 5.77 -10.05 -18.81
CA THR A 107 4.57 -9.31 -19.19
C THR A 107 3.95 -8.50 -18.06
N LEU A 108 4.52 -8.60 -16.86
CA LEU A 108 4.00 -7.93 -15.68
C LEU A 108 4.40 -6.45 -15.68
N GLY A 109 3.44 -5.53 -15.72
CA GLY A 109 3.71 -4.13 -15.42
C GLY A 109 3.93 -3.94 -13.92
N VAL A 110 4.93 -3.14 -13.53
CA VAL A 110 5.19 -2.82 -12.12
C VAL A 110 5.01 -1.32 -11.91
N THR A 111 4.22 -0.95 -10.91
CA THR A 111 4.09 0.44 -10.47
C THR A 111 4.52 0.54 -9.02
N VAL A 112 5.51 1.38 -8.74
CA VAL A 112 5.94 1.70 -7.37
C VAL A 112 5.49 3.11 -7.05
N VAL A 113 4.57 3.25 -6.09
CA VAL A 113 4.25 4.54 -5.48
C VAL A 113 5.31 4.79 -4.43
N LYS A 114 6.00 5.93 -4.48
CA LYS A 114 7.11 6.20 -3.56
C LYS A 114 6.63 6.30 -2.12
N GLY A 115 7.27 5.55 -1.24
CA GLY A 115 7.18 5.75 0.19
C GLY A 115 8.20 6.74 0.71
N ASN A 116 8.23 6.95 2.02
CA ASN A 116 9.25 7.80 2.65
C ASN A 116 10.64 7.14 2.70
N HIS A 117 10.71 5.84 2.49
CA HIS A 117 11.97 5.11 2.36
C HIS A 117 12.49 5.03 0.91
N ASP A 118 11.70 5.33 -0.09
CA ASP A 118 12.03 5.14 -1.51
C ASP A 118 12.72 6.36 -2.16
N GLY A 119 13.53 7.12 -1.39
CA GLY A 119 14.08 8.41 -1.83
C GLY A 119 14.90 8.35 -3.11
N GLY A 120 15.76 7.34 -3.28
CA GLY A 120 16.68 7.17 -4.42
C GLY A 120 16.26 6.07 -5.40
N ILE A 121 15.01 5.63 -5.38
CA ILE A 121 14.57 4.46 -6.15
C ILE A 121 14.62 4.66 -7.67
N GLU A 122 14.41 5.87 -8.15
CA GLU A 122 14.48 6.20 -9.59
C GLU A 122 15.88 5.95 -10.15
N ASP A 123 16.91 6.38 -9.43
CA ASP A 123 18.30 6.27 -9.85
C ASP A 123 18.72 4.83 -10.10
N TRP A 124 18.05 3.90 -9.44
CA TRP A 124 18.33 2.49 -9.55
C TRP A 124 17.35 1.73 -10.46
N LEU A 125 16.03 1.89 -10.30
CA LEU A 125 15.03 1.13 -11.08
C LEU A 125 14.85 1.66 -12.50
N THR A 126 15.06 2.95 -12.71
CA THR A 126 14.90 3.62 -14.01
C THR A 126 16.09 4.55 -14.29
N PRO A 127 17.34 4.02 -14.31
CA PRO A 127 18.52 4.83 -14.46
C PRO A 127 18.53 5.56 -15.80
N GLU A 128 18.86 6.86 -15.78
CA GLU A 128 18.97 7.67 -16.99
C GLU A 128 20.14 7.24 -17.89
N ASN A 129 21.16 6.59 -17.30
CA ASN A 129 22.35 6.12 -18.04
C ASN A 129 22.05 4.78 -18.73
N PRO A 130 22.08 4.71 -20.08
CA PRO A 130 21.79 3.49 -20.82
C PRO A 130 22.72 2.32 -20.48
N SER A 131 23.96 2.59 -20.03
CA SER A 131 24.89 1.53 -19.63
C SER A 131 24.51 0.91 -18.27
N GLU A 132 23.94 1.69 -17.39
CA GLU A 132 23.45 1.22 -16.09
C GLU A 132 22.13 0.47 -16.28
N ALA A 133 21.22 0.99 -17.10
CA ALA A 133 19.98 0.32 -17.46
C ALA A 133 20.25 -1.06 -18.12
N ALA A 134 21.23 -1.12 -19.02
CA ALA A 134 21.63 -2.37 -19.68
C ALA A 134 22.35 -3.38 -18.77
N ALA A 135 22.77 -2.95 -17.57
CA ALA A 135 23.36 -3.84 -16.57
C ALA A 135 22.31 -4.54 -15.70
N LEU A 136 21.04 -4.07 -15.74
CA LEU A 136 19.93 -4.71 -15.04
C LEU A 136 19.42 -5.90 -15.86
N GLU A 137 19.15 -7.01 -15.18
CA GLU A 137 18.68 -8.23 -15.84
C GLU A 137 17.14 -8.31 -15.93
N PHE A 138 16.46 -7.16 -15.80
CA PHE A 138 15.01 -7.02 -15.92
C PHE A 138 14.62 -5.83 -16.81
N ASP A 139 13.38 -5.84 -17.32
CA ASP A 139 12.86 -4.79 -18.20
C ASP A 139 12.47 -3.54 -17.39
N THR A 140 13.31 -2.52 -17.45
CA THR A 140 13.05 -1.23 -16.78
C THR A 140 11.90 -0.44 -17.39
N ASP A 141 11.56 -0.68 -18.67
CA ASP A 141 10.42 -0.04 -19.34
C ASP A 141 9.07 -0.54 -18.80
N ALA A 142 9.06 -1.72 -18.17
CA ALA A 142 7.89 -2.26 -17.49
C ALA A 142 7.64 -1.62 -16.10
N VAL A 143 8.61 -0.83 -15.59
CA VAL A 143 8.55 -0.22 -14.27
C VAL A 143 8.12 1.25 -14.36
N THR A 144 7.13 1.62 -13.58
CA THR A 144 6.66 3.00 -13.43
C THR A 144 6.84 3.45 -11.98
N ILE A 145 7.56 4.53 -11.76
CA ILE A 145 7.67 5.16 -10.45
C ILE A 145 6.65 6.30 -10.35
N ALA A 146 5.79 6.25 -9.35
CA ALA A 146 4.76 7.24 -9.09
C ALA A 146 5.09 8.04 -7.81
N PRO A 147 4.67 9.32 -7.72
CA PRO A 147 4.93 10.14 -6.55
C PRO A 147 4.22 9.61 -5.31
N GLY A 148 4.76 9.85 -4.11
CA GLY A 148 4.23 9.33 -2.83
C GLY A 148 2.83 9.83 -2.44
N ASN A 149 2.42 10.99 -2.98
CA ASN A 149 1.04 11.48 -2.85
C ASN A 149 0.05 10.74 -3.77
N GLY A 150 0.54 9.81 -4.60
CA GLY A 150 -0.22 8.78 -5.28
C GLY A 150 -0.66 9.11 -6.69
N ILE A 151 -1.32 8.12 -7.27
CA ILE A 151 -1.93 8.16 -8.61
C ILE A 151 -3.33 7.53 -8.59
N ALA A 152 -4.13 7.86 -9.59
CA ALA A 152 -5.36 7.15 -9.89
C ALA A 152 -5.09 5.99 -10.86
N LEU A 153 -5.62 4.82 -10.56
CA LEU A 153 -5.61 3.66 -11.45
C LEU A 153 -6.91 3.61 -12.24
N GLY A 154 -6.79 3.34 -13.56
CA GLY A 154 -7.91 3.36 -14.48
C GLY A 154 -8.63 4.70 -14.55
N ASP A 155 -9.89 4.70 -14.99
CA ASP A 155 -10.70 5.90 -15.13
C ASP A 155 -11.19 6.43 -13.76
N ARG A 156 -10.26 6.73 -12.84
CA ARG A 156 -10.51 7.23 -11.47
C ARG A 156 -11.31 6.28 -10.57
N ALA A 157 -11.19 4.98 -10.80
CA ALA A 157 -11.89 4.01 -9.97
C ALA A 157 -11.20 3.79 -8.63
N ILE A 158 -9.87 3.74 -8.63
CA ILE A 158 -9.06 3.43 -7.45
C ILE A 158 -7.89 4.41 -7.38
N GLY A 159 -7.81 5.16 -6.28
CA GLY A 159 -6.66 5.95 -5.90
C GLY A 159 -5.71 5.13 -5.06
N VAL A 160 -4.42 5.21 -5.34
CA VAL A 160 -3.37 4.58 -4.55
C VAL A 160 -2.35 5.62 -4.12
N CYS A 161 -1.94 5.60 -2.86
CA CYS A 161 -0.85 6.42 -2.35
C CYS A 161 -0.11 5.64 -1.25
N HIS A 162 1.07 6.12 -0.85
CA HIS A 162 1.72 5.49 0.30
C HIS A 162 1.03 5.85 1.62
N GLY A 163 0.80 7.12 1.90
CA GLY A 163 0.14 7.57 3.12
C GLY A 163 0.98 8.52 4.00
N HIS A 164 2.30 8.62 3.79
CA HIS A 164 3.20 9.49 4.56
C HIS A 164 2.99 10.99 4.28
N THR A 165 2.27 11.32 3.22
CA THR A 165 1.94 12.70 2.83
C THR A 165 0.47 12.81 2.44
N TRP A 166 -0.02 14.04 2.29
CA TRP A 166 -1.38 14.29 1.84
C TRP A 166 -1.58 13.76 0.41
N PRO A 167 -2.67 13.03 0.12
CA PRO A 167 -2.92 12.46 -1.21
C PRO A 167 -3.13 13.54 -2.28
N ALA A 168 -2.77 13.25 -3.52
CA ALA A 168 -3.07 14.13 -4.63
C ALA A 168 -4.60 14.27 -4.83
N PRO A 169 -5.11 15.44 -5.29
CA PRO A 169 -6.55 15.61 -5.56
C PRO A 169 -7.14 14.53 -6.48
N ALA A 170 -6.40 14.11 -7.49
CA ALA A 170 -6.84 13.04 -8.40
C ALA A 170 -7.01 11.67 -7.72
N VAL A 171 -6.27 11.40 -6.64
CA VAL A 171 -6.38 10.20 -5.83
C VAL A 171 -7.64 10.25 -4.97
N LEU A 172 -7.95 11.41 -4.40
CA LEU A 172 -9.15 11.65 -3.59
C LEU A 172 -10.43 11.77 -4.43
N ASP A 173 -10.33 11.95 -5.75
CA ASP A 173 -11.46 11.98 -6.67
C ASP A 173 -11.87 10.55 -7.16
N CYS A 174 -11.25 9.52 -6.58
CA CYS A 174 -11.54 8.12 -6.88
C CYS A 174 -12.64 7.55 -5.96
N ASP A 175 -13.26 6.43 -6.37
CA ASP A 175 -14.28 5.74 -5.55
C ASP A 175 -13.69 5.05 -4.32
N VAL A 176 -12.44 4.61 -4.41
CA VAL A 176 -11.72 3.91 -3.36
C VAL A 176 -10.30 4.46 -3.26
N LEU A 177 -9.85 4.78 -2.05
CA LEU A 177 -8.47 5.08 -1.71
C LEU A 177 -7.83 3.87 -1.04
N CYS A 178 -6.69 3.40 -1.57
CA CYS A 178 -5.85 2.40 -0.91
C CYS A 178 -4.52 3.03 -0.49
N LEU A 179 -4.07 2.75 0.73
CA LEU A 179 -2.79 3.25 1.25
C LEU A 179 -2.09 2.25 2.16
N GLY A 180 -0.77 2.38 2.28
CA GLY A 180 0.13 1.67 3.19
C GLY A 180 0.55 2.54 4.38
N HIS A 181 1.86 2.53 4.72
CA HIS A 181 2.55 3.37 5.68
C HIS A 181 2.20 3.14 7.16
N GLU A 182 0.92 2.95 7.48
CA GLU A 182 0.47 2.77 8.86
C GLU A 182 0.88 1.42 9.44
N HIS A 183 1.09 0.40 8.59
CA HIS A 183 1.26 -0.99 9.02
C HIS A 183 0.25 -1.36 10.12
N PRO A 184 -1.06 -1.21 9.89
CA PRO A 184 -2.04 -1.27 10.96
C PRO A 184 -2.02 -2.63 11.67
N CYS A 185 -1.94 -2.58 12.99
CA CYS A 185 -1.96 -3.74 13.88
C CYS A 185 -3.00 -3.55 14.97
N VAL A 186 -3.56 -4.65 15.46
CA VAL A 186 -4.40 -4.68 16.66
C VAL A 186 -3.72 -5.48 17.75
N ARG A 187 -3.81 -4.98 18.97
CA ARG A 187 -3.42 -5.74 20.16
C ARG A 187 -4.67 -6.41 20.73
N LEU A 188 -4.69 -7.73 20.67
CA LEU A 188 -5.75 -8.55 21.22
C LEU A 188 -5.33 -9.06 22.60
N GLU A 189 -6.19 -8.89 23.60
CA GLU A 189 -5.97 -9.33 24.98
C GLU A 189 -7.03 -10.34 25.39
N ASP A 190 -6.62 -11.37 26.11
CA ASP A 190 -7.57 -12.32 26.72
C ASP A 190 -7.84 -11.98 28.19
N GLU A 191 -8.86 -12.58 28.78
CA GLU A 191 -9.31 -12.33 30.17
C GLU A 191 -8.24 -12.73 31.23
N ILE A 192 -7.24 -13.52 30.86
CA ILE A 192 -6.21 -14.03 31.77
C ILE A 192 -4.84 -13.32 31.61
N GLY A 193 -4.78 -12.28 30.77
CA GLY A 193 -3.62 -11.42 30.59
C GLY A 193 -2.67 -11.87 29.48
N GLY A 194 -3.08 -12.81 28.63
CA GLY A 194 -2.39 -13.09 27.36
C GLY A 194 -2.63 -11.98 26.37
N SER A 195 -1.61 -11.59 25.59
CA SER A 195 -1.77 -10.61 24.51
C SER A 195 -1.00 -11.03 23.28
N ARG A 196 -1.55 -10.68 22.11
CA ARG A 196 -0.91 -10.86 20.82
C ARG A 196 -1.15 -9.64 19.94
N VAL A 197 -0.23 -9.38 19.04
CA VAL A 197 -0.36 -8.33 18.03
C VAL A 197 -0.59 -8.99 16.69
N GLU A 198 -1.65 -8.58 16.01
CA GLU A 198 -2.03 -9.10 14.70
C GLU A 198 -2.10 -7.98 13.68
N ARG A 199 -1.58 -8.22 12.48
CA ARG A 199 -1.76 -7.29 11.35
C ARG A 199 -3.21 -7.24 10.93
N THR A 200 -3.65 -6.04 10.55
CA THR A 200 -5.06 -5.83 10.23
C THR A 200 -5.23 -4.91 9.03
N TRP A 201 -6.32 -5.05 8.35
CA TRP A 201 -6.85 -4.09 7.40
C TRP A 201 -7.72 -3.10 8.14
N LEU A 202 -7.66 -1.81 7.77
CA LEU A 202 -8.74 -0.87 8.11
C LEU A 202 -9.56 -0.59 6.87
N ARG A 203 -10.88 -0.71 6.97
CA ARG A 203 -11.80 -0.49 5.86
C ARG A 203 -12.95 0.39 6.32
N GLY A 204 -13.13 1.51 5.64
CA GLY A 204 -14.15 2.49 5.99
C GLY A 204 -14.39 3.50 4.88
N ARG A 205 -14.65 4.73 5.27
CA ARG A 205 -14.81 5.88 4.39
C ARG A 205 -13.94 7.03 4.84
N LEU A 206 -13.64 7.96 3.93
CA LEU A 206 -12.98 9.21 4.30
C LEU A 206 -13.95 10.14 5.00
N ASP A 207 -13.50 10.74 6.12
CA ASP A 207 -14.18 11.87 6.74
C ASP A 207 -13.78 13.16 5.99
N PRO A 208 -14.73 13.99 5.54
CA PRO A 208 -14.43 15.25 4.87
C PRO A 208 -13.69 16.28 5.74
N ALA A 209 -13.81 16.20 7.07
CA ALA A 209 -13.37 17.27 7.98
C ALA A 209 -11.89 17.68 7.79
N PRO A 210 -10.88 16.78 7.78
CA PRO A 210 -9.49 17.21 7.66
C PRO A 210 -9.12 17.73 6.26
N PHE A 211 -9.97 17.51 5.25
CA PHE A 211 -9.72 17.89 3.87
C PHE A 211 -10.33 19.25 3.48
N ARG A 212 -11.38 19.70 4.19
CA ARG A 212 -12.14 20.93 3.87
C ARG A 212 -11.33 22.21 3.98
N ASP A 213 -10.36 22.26 4.88
CA ASP A 213 -9.55 23.46 5.13
C ASP A 213 -8.35 23.60 4.20
N ARG A 214 -8.26 22.72 3.20
CA ARG A 214 -7.14 22.66 2.25
C ARG A 214 -7.59 23.05 0.86
N SER A 215 -7.13 24.22 0.40
CA SER A 215 -7.56 24.82 -0.88
C SER A 215 -7.22 23.95 -2.11
N GLU A 216 -6.23 23.08 -2.03
CA GLU A 216 -5.92 22.13 -3.10
C GLU A 216 -7.06 21.13 -3.38
N TYR A 217 -8.01 20.98 -2.45
CA TYR A 217 -9.12 20.05 -2.55
C TYR A 217 -10.48 20.71 -2.85
N ASP A 218 -10.54 22.02 -3.02
CA ASP A 218 -11.79 22.79 -3.28
C ASP A 218 -12.61 22.25 -4.47
N GLY A 219 -11.96 21.54 -5.39
CA GLY A 219 -12.61 20.96 -6.57
C GLY A 219 -13.25 19.58 -6.37
N LEU A 220 -13.06 18.94 -5.19
CA LEU A 220 -13.58 17.61 -4.93
C LEU A 220 -15.07 17.63 -4.59
N SER A 221 -15.88 16.94 -5.38
CA SER A 221 -17.34 16.95 -5.27
C SER A 221 -17.87 16.45 -3.93
N TRP A 222 -17.19 15.48 -3.32
CA TRP A 222 -17.60 14.88 -2.05
C TRP A 222 -17.29 15.75 -0.81
N LEU A 223 -16.54 16.83 -0.96
CA LEU A 223 -16.36 17.85 0.07
C LEU A 223 -17.49 18.89 0.09
N GLY A 224 -18.34 18.92 -0.94
CA GLY A 224 -19.49 19.84 -1.03
C GLY A 224 -20.68 19.42 -0.17
N ASP A 225 -21.67 20.32 -0.06
CA ASP A 225 -22.83 20.15 0.84
C ASP A 225 -24.00 19.35 0.21
N ALA A 226 -23.96 19.08 -1.10
CA ALA A 226 -25.11 18.58 -1.87
C ALA A 226 -25.10 17.06 -2.10
N ASP A 227 -25.06 16.24 -1.07
CA ASP A 227 -25.01 14.78 -1.10
C ASP A 227 -23.58 14.22 -1.30
N PRO A 228 -22.70 14.44 -0.33
CA PRO A 228 -21.33 13.97 -0.40
C PRO A 228 -21.28 12.43 -0.28
N THR A 229 -20.76 11.77 -1.29
CA THR A 229 -20.40 10.35 -1.19
C THR A 229 -18.87 10.25 -1.06
N PRO A 230 -18.33 10.26 0.16
CA PRO A 230 -16.89 10.18 0.35
C PRO A 230 -16.32 8.87 -0.20
N PRO A 231 -15.08 8.87 -0.71
CA PRO A 231 -14.39 7.66 -1.11
C PRO A 231 -14.37 6.61 0.01
N ARG A 232 -14.43 5.35 -0.37
CA ARG A 232 -14.06 4.26 0.54
C ARG A 232 -12.57 4.32 0.77
N VAL A 233 -12.14 3.93 1.96
CA VAL A 233 -10.72 3.85 2.31
C VAL A 233 -10.34 2.44 2.72
N VAL A 234 -9.16 2.00 2.27
CA VAL A 234 -8.53 0.74 2.63
C VAL A 234 -7.10 1.05 3.06
N VAL A 235 -6.81 0.91 4.36
CA VAL A 235 -5.45 0.95 4.87
C VAL A 235 -4.93 -0.48 4.90
N MET A 236 -3.86 -0.73 4.15
CA MET A 236 -3.32 -2.06 3.96
C MET A 236 -2.34 -2.46 5.07
N PRO A 237 -2.34 -3.72 5.50
CA PRO A 237 -1.27 -4.24 6.35
C PRO A 237 0.06 -4.30 5.58
N ALA A 238 1.18 -4.15 6.30
CA ALA A 238 2.50 -4.31 5.70
C ALA A 238 2.69 -5.72 5.12
N PHE A 239 3.33 -5.80 3.96
CA PHE A 239 3.68 -7.08 3.33
C PHE A 239 4.81 -7.78 4.10
N ASN A 240 5.77 -7.02 4.61
CA ASN A 240 6.87 -7.55 5.43
C ASN A 240 6.37 -7.89 6.84
N ASP A 241 6.58 -9.14 7.26
CA ASP A 241 6.12 -9.67 8.55
C ASP A 241 6.91 -9.16 9.76
N LEU A 242 8.11 -8.62 9.52
CA LEU A 242 9.04 -8.18 10.59
C LEU A 242 8.87 -6.72 10.98
N VAL A 243 8.24 -5.91 10.14
CA VAL A 243 8.07 -4.48 10.44
C VAL A 243 7.05 -4.27 11.57
N GLY A 244 7.36 -3.32 12.46
CA GLY A 244 6.41 -2.84 13.45
C GLY A 244 5.24 -2.10 12.79
N GLY A 245 4.21 -1.75 13.57
CA GLY A 245 3.05 -1.05 13.03
C GLY A 245 2.34 -0.19 14.07
N THR A 246 1.39 0.61 13.60
CA THR A 246 0.49 1.41 14.43
C THR A 246 -0.54 0.51 15.08
N TRP A 247 -0.61 0.53 16.41
CA TRP A 247 -1.64 -0.19 17.17
C TRP A 247 -2.94 0.60 17.15
N VAL A 248 -3.77 0.30 16.15
CA VAL A 248 -4.94 1.13 15.82
C VAL A 248 -6.06 1.09 16.86
N ASN A 249 -6.09 0.07 17.74
CA ASN A 249 -7.07 -0.09 18.81
C ASN A 249 -6.58 0.41 20.17
N ILE A 250 -5.42 1.04 20.26
CA ILE A 250 -4.93 1.61 21.51
C ILE A 250 -5.32 3.09 21.59
N PRO A 251 -6.06 3.51 22.64
CA PRO A 251 -6.48 4.90 22.79
C PRO A 251 -5.30 5.89 22.82
N ASN A 252 -5.44 7.01 22.13
CA ASN A 252 -4.43 8.06 22.00
C ASN A 252 -3.14 7.62 21.25
N GLN A 253 -3.17 6.52 20.54
CA GLN A 253 -2.10 6.16 19.62
C GLN A 253 -2.07 7.15 18.45
N SER A 254 -0.91 7.73 18.19
CA SER A 254 -0.71 8.57 17.02
C SER A 254 -0.61 7.71 15.77
N PHE A 255 -1.33 8.08 14.71
CA PHE A 255 -1.15 7.54 13.39
C PHE A 255 0.02 8.25 12.70
N LEU A 256 0.62 7.61 11.69
CA LEU A 256 1.77 8.13 10.96
C LEU A 256 1.34 9.07 9.83
N SER A 257 0.20 8.81 9.20
CA SER A 257 -0.36 9.63 8.13
C SER A 257 -0.84 10.98 8.66
N PRO A 258 -0.59 12.10 7.92
CA PRO A 258 -0.96 13.43 8.36
C PRO A 258 -2.47 13.70 8.39
N PHE A 259 -3.27 12.82 7.79
CA PHE A 259 -4.74 12.93 7.75
C PHE A 259 -5.45 11.81 8.54
N LEU A 260 -4.72 10.88 9.15
CA LEU A 260 -5.28 9.82 9.98
C LEU A 260 -4.99 10.06 11.48
N PRO A 261 -5.84 9.62 12.41
CA PRO A 261 -7.12 8.92 12.16
C PRO A 261 -8.29 9.86 11.83
N ALA A 262 -8.12 11.20 11.88
CA ALA A 262 -9.20 12.17 11.68
C ALA A 262 -9.92 12.03 10.32
N GLY A 263 -9.23 11.48 9.31
CA GLY A 263 -9.79 11.19 7.98
C GLY A 263 -10.52 9.85 7.87
N LEU A 264 -10.78 9.14 8.99
CA LEU A 264 -11.49 7.87 9.00
C LEU A 264 -12.87 8.01 9.61
N VAL A 265 -13.89 7.50 8.95
CA VAL A 265 -15.26 7.38 9.45
C VAL A 265 -15.83 6.01 9.10
N ASP A 266 -16.69 5.47 9.93
CA ASP A 266 -17.30 4.14 9.76
C ASP A 266 -16.27 3.04 9.45
N THR A 267 -15.13 3.07 10.17
CA THR A 267 -13.98 2.23 9.85
C THR A 267 -13.91 1.02 10.77
N GLU A 268 -13.79 -0.14 10.15
CA GLU A 268 -13.69 -1.43 10.80
C GLU A 268 -12.32 -2.07 10.58
N ALA A 269 -11.90 -2.86 11.57
CA ALA A 269 -10.70 -3.68 11.49
C ALA A 269 -11.04 -5.12 11.05
N TYR A 270 -10.17 -5.67 10.22
CA TYR A 270 -10.24 -7.07 9.77
C TYR A 270 -8.86 -7.69 9.86
N LEU A 271 -8.73 -8.86 10.46
CA LEU A 271 -7.48 -9.61 10.42
C LEU A 271 -7.15 -10.02 8.98
N VAL A 272 -5.88 -10.34 8.73
CA VAL A 272 -5.42 -10.77 7.40
C VAL A 272 -6.13 -12.03 6.91
N ASP A 273 -6.56 -12.91 7.81
CA ASP A 273 -7.35 -14.11 7.50
C ASP A 273 -8.82 -13.83 7.14
N GLY A 274 -9.25 -12.55 7.19
CA GLY A 274 -10.60 -12.11 6.90
C GLY A 274 -11.54 -12.03 8.12
N THR A 275 -11.06 -12.36 9.32
CA THR A 275 -11.86 -12.23 10.55
C THR A 275 -12.21 -10.76 10.79
N ARG A 276 -13.52 -10.45 10.81
CA ARG A 276 -14.01 -9.10 11.13
C ARG A 276 -13.97 -8.87 12.63
N LEU A 277 -13.30 -7.83 13.05
CA LEU A 277 -13.20 -7.42 14.46
C LEU A 277 -14.26 -6.35 14.84
N GLY A 278 -14.80 -5.63 13.86
CA GLY A 278 -15.72 -4.51 14.06
C GLY A 278 -15.02 -3.15 14.08
N PRO A 279 -15.66 -2.11 14.66
CA PRO A 279 -15.05 -0.77 14.71
C PRO A 279 -13.68 -0.83 15.38
N TYR A 280 -12.63 -0.34 14.68
CA TYR A 280 -11.24 -0.51 15.13
C TYR A 280 -10.96 0.09 16.51
N GLU A 281 -11.67 1.17 16.87
CA GLU A 281 -11.55 1.85 18.17
C GLU A 281 -12.12 1.03 19.33
N SER A 282 -12.88 -0.03 19.04
CA SER A 282 -13.59 -0.86 20.02
C SER A 282 -13.08 -2.29 20.11
N VAL A 283 -12.00 -2.61 19.38
CA VAL A 283 -11.39 -3.94 19.37
C VAL A 283 -10.60 -4.20 20.64
#